data_9d5caa18dd2cab225c2fdb51bed6c79c
#
_entry.id   9d5caa18dd2cab225c2fdb51bed6c79c
#
_cell.length_a   1.000
_cell.length_b   1.000
_cell.length_c   1.000
_cell.angle_alpha   90.00
_cell.angle_beta   90.00
_cell.angle_gamma   90.00
#
_symmetry.space_group_name_H-M   'P 1'
#
loop_
_entity.id
_entity.type
_entity.pdbx_description
1 polymer ?
#
loop_
_entity_poly.entity_id
_entity_poly.type
_entity_poly.pdbx_seq_one_letter_code
_entity_poly.pdbx_strand_id
1 'polypeptide(L)'
;MIGLDHLVVFTPDHQRTIAAIEAAGLDLRRMRDADTYEVPMRQGFFKLGPIVLEVIGPLDPTGDGPARFYGLAFTVADLDATAAYLGDRLRPAKDAVQPGRRIATLDKSAGSSVAIAFMTPGPASA
;
A
#
# COMPACT_ATOMS: atom_id res chain seq x y z
N MET A 1 -10.47 1.84 14.34
CA MET A 1 -10.30 1.59 12.88
C MET A 1 -11.47 2.17 12.12
N ILE A 2 -11.21 2.98 11.11
CA ILE A 2 -12.27 3.59 10.31
C ILE A 2 -12.58 2.73 9.08
N GLY A 3 -11.56 2.20 8.42
CA GLY A 3 -11.76 1.39 7.23
C GLY A 3 -10.46 0.98 6.57
N LEU A 4 -10.60 0.33 5.42
CA LEU A 4 -9.49 -0.06 4.58
C LEU A 4 -9.14 1.11 3.65
N ASP A 5 -7.88 1.53 3.66
CA ASP A 5 -7.40 2.62 2.81
C ASP A 5 -6.96 2.10 1.44
N HIS A 6 -6.08 1.11 1.44
CA HIS A 6 -5.62 0.51 0.19
C HIS A 6 -5.12 -0.92 0.37
N LEU A 7 -5.14 -1.64 -0.76
CA LEU A 7 -4.56 -2.96 -0.93
C LEU A 7 -3.28 -2.82 -1.74
N VAL A 8 -2.28 -3.63 -1.44
CA VAL A 8 -1.02 -3.64 -2.20
C VAL A 8 -0.80 -5.01 -2.80
N VAL A 9 -0.54 -5.04 -4.09
CA VAL A 9 -0.19 -6.24 -4.86
C VAL A 9 1.22 -6.08 -5.39
N PHE A 10 2.04 -7.10 -5.23
CA PHE A 10 3.37 -7.16 -5.84
C PHE A 10 3.35 -8.03 -7.09
N THR A 11 4.06 -7.60 -8.12
CA THR A 11 4.21 -8.38 -9.35
C THR A 11 5.63 -8.31 -9.87
N PRO A 12 6.17 -9.41 -10.40
CA PRO A 12 7.48 -9.39 -11.06
C PRO A 12 7.45 -8.74 -12.45
N ASP A 13 6.27 -8.50 -13.01
CA ASP A 13 6.11 -7.84 -14.31
C ASP A 13 4.99 -6.81 -14.20
N HIS A 14 5.38 -5.58 -13.88
CA HIS A 14 4.45 -4.49 -13.60
C HIS A 14 3.58 -4.15 -14.80
N GLN A 15 4.19 -4.02 -15.99
CA GLN A 15 3.46 -3.67 -17.20
C GLN A 15 2.40 -4.71 -17.55
N ARG A 16 2.73 -6.00 -17.44
CA ARG A 16 1.79 -7.09 -17.70
C ARG A 16 0.60 -7.04 -16.73
N THR A 17 0.88 -6.85 -15.45
CA THR A 17 -0.18 -6.82 -14.43
C THR A 17 -1.09 -5.60 -14.59
N ILE A 18 -0.51 -4.42 -14.83
CA ILE A 18 -1.30 -3.22 -15.10
C ILE A 18 -2.22 -3.44 -16.31
N ALA A 19 -1.70 -3.97 -17.40
CA ALA A 19 -2.50 -4.24 -18.59
C ALA A 19 -3.63 -5.22 -18.31
N ALA A 20 -3.40 -6.26 -17.53
CA ALA A 20 -4.43 -7.22 -17.17
C ALA A 20 -5.55 -6.60 -16.34
N ILE A 21 -5.20 -5.72 -15.39
CA ILE A 21 -6.18 -5.04 -14.55
C ILE A 21 -6.99 -4.04 -15.37
N GLU A 22 -6.34 -3.31 -16.28
CA GLU A 22 -7.05 -2.41 -17.19
C GLU A 22 -8.02 -3.18 -18.10
N ALA A 23 -7.59 -4.34 -18.60
CA ALA A 23 -8.44 -5.21 -19.41
C ALA A 23 -9.67 -5.72 -18.63
N ALA A 24 -9.56 -5.83 -17.31
CA ALA A 24 -10.68 -6.20 -16.46
C ALA A 24 -11.65 -5.03 -16.18
N GLY A 25 -11.35 -3.84 -16.68
CA GLY A 25 -12.26 -2.70 -16.62
C GLY A 25 -11.92 -1.65 -15.58
N LEU A 26 -10.76 -1.73 -14.93
CA LEU A 26 -10.35 -0.71 -13.97
C LEU A 26 -9.48 0.34 -14.67
N ASP A 27 -9.64 1.59 -14.25
CA ASP A 27 -8.88 2.71 -14.81
C ASP A 27 -7.65 3.00 -13.97
N LEU A 28 -6.48 3.01 -14.62
CA LEU A 28 -5.24 3.44 -13.99
C LEU A 28 -5.33 4.95 -13.73
N ARG A 29 -5.24 5.34 -12.47
CA ARG A 29 -5.36 6.75 -12.05
C ARG A 29 -4.03 7.46 -11.96
N ARG A 30 -2.98 6.74 -11.59
CA ARG A 30 -1.67 7.32 -11.38
C ARG A 30 -0.60 6.26 -11.52
N MET A 31 0.55 6.67 -12.03
CA MET A 31 1.77 5.87 -12.07
C MET A 31 2.90 6.71 -11.49
N ARG A 32 3.74 6.11 -10.66
CA ARG A 32 4.94 6.79 -10.18
C ARG A 32 6.05 5.78 -9.92
N ASP A 33 7.28 6.23 -10.05
CA ASP A 33 8.45 5.45 -9.66
C ASP A 33 8.84 5.86 -8.23
N ALA A 34 9.20 4.88 -7.42
CA ALA A 34 9.57 5.09 -6.02
C ALA A 34 10.91 4.44 -5.74
N ASP A 35 11.73 5.15 -4.97
CA ASP A 35 13.04 4.67 -4.51
C ASP A 35 13.07 4.39 -3.01
N THR A 36 11.90 4.32 -2.37
CA THR A 36 11.75 4.05 -0.94
C THR A 36 11.92 2.57 -0.58
N TYR A 37 11.95 1.69 -1.58
CA TYR A 37 12.20 0.27 -1.42
C TYR A 37 13.69 -0.01 -1.59
N GLU A 38 14.14 -1.24 -1.26
CA GLU A 38 15.54 -1.64 -1.44
C GLU A 38 16.03 -1.51 -2.88
N VAL A 39 15.11 -1.69 -3.84
CA VAL A 39 15.35 -1.46 -5.26
C VAL A 39 14.31 -0.52 -5.81
N PRO A 40 14.60 0.20 -6.91
CA PRO A 40 13.59 1.06 -7.54
C PRO A 40 12.35 0.26 -7.93
N MET A 41 11.19 0.78 -7.55
CA MET A 41 9.89 0.16 -7.83
C MET A 41 8.98 1.14 -8.55
N ARG A 42 8.07 0.59 -9.35
CA ARG A 42 6.99 1.35 -9.97
C ARG A 42 5.69 1.05 -9.25
N GLN A 43 4.93 2.11 -8.99
CA GLN A 43 3.63 2.03 -8.33
C GLN A 43 2.56 2.44 -9.32
N GLY A 44 1.53 1.61 -9.49
CA GLY A 44 0.33 1.93 -10.25
C GLY A 44 -0.86 1.96 -9.31
N PHE A 45 -1.73 2.96 -9.44
CA PHE A 45 -2.86 3.17 -8.55
C PHE A 45 -4.17 3.10 -9.31
N PHE A 46 -5.05 2.19 -8.88
CA PHE A 46 -6.42 2.04 -9.37
C PHE A 46 -7.38 2.39 -8.26
N LYS A 47 -8.51 2.99 -8.60
CA LYS A 47 -9.54 3.30 -7.62
C LYS A 47 -10.62 2.23 -7.64
N LEU A 48 -10.88 1.62 -6.47
CA LEU A 48 -11.93 0.62 -6.27
C LEU A 48 -12.98 1.18 -5.32
N GLY A 49 -13.85 2.07 -5.82
CA GLY A 49 -14.78 2.77 -4.94
C GLY A 49 -14.03 3.58 -3.88
N PRO A 50 -14.26 3.35 -2.59
CA PRO A 50 -13.60 4.13 -1.53
C PRO A 50 -12.17 3.69 -1.24
N ILE A 51 -11.72 2.57 -1.79
CA ILE A 51 -10.36 2.05 -1.54
C ILE A 51 -9.51 2.14 -2.80
N VAL A 52 -8.19 2.08 -2.60
CA VAL A 52 -7.22 2.13 -3.69
C VAL A 52 -6.53 0.77 -3.80
N LEU A 53 -6.36 0.29 -5.02
CA LEU A 53 -5.50 -0.83 -5.32
C LEU A 53 -4.15 -0.29 -5.80
N GLU A 54 -3.08 -0.59 -5.06
CA GLU A 54 -1.71 -0.23 -5.44
C GLU A 54 -1.01 -1.48 -5.97
N VAL A 55 -0.44 -1.35 -7.17
CA VAL A 55 0.33 -2.43 -7.79
C VAL A 55 1.79 -2.00 -7.81
N ILE A 56 2.65 -2.74 -7.11
CA ILE A 56 4.09 -2.46 -7.07
C ILE A 56 4.86 -3.54 -7.80
N GLY A 57 5.93 -3.13 -8.44
CA GLY A 57 6.84 -4.04 -9.13
C GLY A 57 8.11 -3.34 -9.57
N PRO A 58 9.14 -4.11 -9.94
CA PRO A 58 10.38 -3.53 -10.44
C PRO A 58 10.16 -2.78 -11.75
N LEU A 59 11.07 -1.85 -12.07
CA LEU A 59 10.97 -1.07 -13.32
C LEU A 59 11.06 -1.95 -14.55
N ASP A 60 11.90 -2.98 -14.50
CA ASP A 60 12.02 -3.97 -15.55
C ASP A 60 11.53 -5.32 -15.05
N PRO A 61 10.88 -6.13 -15.90
CA PRO A 61 10.42 -7.45 -15.47
C PRO A 61 11.56 -8.31 -14.92
N THR A 62 11.28 -8.99 -13.79
CA THR A 62 12.23 -9.91 -13.18
C THR A 62 11.82 -11.37 -13.30
N GLY A 63 10.67 -11.63 -13.92
CA GLY A 63 10.18 -12.97 -14.16
C GLY A 63 8.76 -12.98 -14.68
N ASP A 64 8.23 -14.16 -14.94
CA ASP A 64 6.89 -14.38 -15.48
C ASP A 64 5.92 -14.95 -14.43
N GLY A 65 6.33 -14.93 -13.15
CA GLY A 65 5.49 -15.39 -12.06
C GLY A 65 4.25 -14.55 -11.88
N PRO A 66 3.26 -15.06 -11.13
CA PRO A 66 2.00 -14.35 -10.91
C PRO A 66 2.18 -13.16 -9.97
N ALA A 67 1.29 -12.19 -10.09
CA ALA A 67 1.12 -11.17 -9.07
C ALA A 67 0.64 -11.82 -7.77
N ARG A 68 1.02 -11.24 -6.64
CA ARG A 68 0.64 -11.78 -5.32
C ARG A 68 0.21 -10.65 -4.40
N PHE A 69 -0.58 -11.02 -3.42
CA PHE A 69 -1.02 -10.08 -2.39
C PHE A 69 0.16 -9.72 -1.49
N TYR A 70 0.45 -8.43 -1.36
CA TYR A 70 1.57 -7.94 -0.57
C TYR A 70 1.15 -7.44 0.80
N GLY A 71 0.09 -6.63 0.87
CA GLY A 71 -0.32 -6.06 2.14
C GLY A 71 -1.57 -5.20 2.08
N LEU A 72 -1.90 -4.68 3.25
CA LEU A 72 -3.08 -3.86 3.53
C LEU A 72 -2.67 -2.62 4.30
N ALA A 73 -3.36 -1.50 4.06
CA ALA A 73 -3.28 -0.34 4.93
C ALA A 73 -4.67 0.05 5.41
N PHE A 74 -4.82 0.17 6.71
CA PHE A 74 -6.07 0.56 7.35
C PHE A 74 -6.00 2.02 7.80
N THR A 75 -7.10 2.73 7.68
CA THR A 75 -7.24 4.06 8.27
C THR A 75 -7.71 3.91 9.71
N VAL A 76 -7.04 4.59 10.63
CA VAL A 76 -7.42 4.65 12.04
C VAL A 76 -7.72 6.10 12.42
N ALA A 77 -8.62 6.28 13.37
CA ALA A 77 -9.01 7.62 13.81
C ALA A 77 -7.85 8.33 14.53
N ASP A 78 -7.06 7.57 15.29
CA ASP A 78 -5.97 8.10 16.12
C ASP A 78 -4.78 7.14 16.06
N LEU A 79 -3.80 7.50 15.26
CA LEU A 79 -2.61 6.65 15.08
C LEU A 79 -1.76 6.58 16.34
N ASP A 80 -1.71 7.67 17.13
CA ASP A 80 -0.95 7.67 18.38
C ASP A 80 -1.59 6.73 19.41
N ALA A 81 -2.91 6.68 19.48
CA ALA A 81 -3.61 5.72 20.34
C ALA A 81 -3.39 4.28 19.87
N THR A 82 -3.40 4.05 18.57
CA THR A 82 -3.09 2.74 17.99
C THR A 82 -1.67 2.30 18.34
N ALA A 83 -0.71 3.21 18.23
CA ALA A 83 0.68 2.95 18.58
C ALA A 83 0.84 2.63 20.07
N ALA A 84 0.15 3.35 20.94
CA ALA A 84 0.19 3.09 22.37
C ALA A 84 -0.38 1.71 22.72
N TYR A 85 -1.46 1.31 22.05
CA TYR A 85 -2.10 0.01 22.27
C TYR A 85 -1.21 -1.15 21.78
N LEU A 86 -0.60 -1.01 20.60
CA LEU A 86 0.20 -2.08 20.01
C LEU A 86 1.62 -2.16 20.57
N GLY A 87 2.12 -1.05 21.11
CA GLY A 87 3.44 -1.01 21.72
C GLY A 87 4.55 -1.33 20.71
N ASP A 88 5.46 -2.23 21.08
CA ASP A 88 6.59 -2.62 20.24
C ASP A 88 6.22 -3.51 19.04
N ARG A 89 4.96 -3.93 18.94
CA ARG A 89 4.45 -4.64 17.76
C ARG A 89 4.25 -3.70 16.57
N LEU A 90 4.24 -2.39 16.80
CA LEU A 90 4.11 -1.40 15.76
C LEU A 90 5.43 -0.64 15.61
N ARG A 91 5.92 -0.53 14.38
CA ARG A 91 7.11 0.25 14.08
C ARG A 91 6.80 1.74 14.23
N PRO A 92 7.82 2.58 14.44
CA PRO A 92 7.59 4.02 14.56
C PRO A 92 6.86 4.61 13.36
N ALA A 93 5.93 5.50 13.63
CA ALA A 93 5.20 6.19 12.58
C ALA A 93 6.12 7.13 11.80
N LYS A 94 5.88 7.23 10.50
CA LYS A 94 6.61 8.11 9.59
C LYS A 94 5.63 8.80 8.66
N ASP A 95 6.11 9.80 7.94
CA ASP A 95 5.29 10.47 6.92
C ASP A 95 4.92 9.47 5.82
N ALA A 96 3.65 9.48 5.43
CA ALA A 96 3.18 8.71 4.29
C ALA A 96 3.53 9.43 3.00
N VAL A 97 3.37 8.72 1.88
CA VAL A 97 3.58 9.33 0.55
C VAL A 97 2.62 10.49 0.32
N GLN A 98 1.38 10.35 0.77
CA GLN A 98 0.40 11.43 0.67
C GLN A 98 0.69 12.50 1.72
N PRO A 99 0.89 13.78 1.33
CA PRO A 99 1.23 14.85 2.27
C PRO A 99 0.20 14.99 3.38
N GLY A 100 0.70 15.22 4.60
CA GLY A 100 -0.14 15.42 5.77
C GLY A 100 -0.64 14.13 6.42
N ARG A 101 -0.32 12.97 5.86
CA ARG A 101 -0.67 11.68 6.44
C ARG A 101 0.56 11.00 7.03
N ARG A 102 0.34 10.22 8.07
CA ARG A 102 1.37 9.40 8.72
C ARG A 102 0.98 7.94 8.62
N ILE A 103 1.98 7.07 8.60
CA ILE A 103 1.80 5.62 8.48
C ILE A 103 2.71 4.90 9.45
N ALA A 104 2.23 3.83 10.04
CA ALA A 104 3.01 2.94 10.89
C ALA A 104 2.75 1.50 10.51
N THR A 105 3.80 0.72 10.32
CA THR A 105 3.72 -0.66 9.87
C THR A 105 3.81 -1.61 11.06
N LEU A 106 2.97 -2.63 11.07
CA LEU A 106 3.01 -3.70 12.04
C LEU A 106 4.32 -4.48 11.89
N ASP A 107 4.98 -4.76 13.01
CA ASP A 107 6.21 -5.53 12.99
C ASP A 107 5.95 -6.97 12.57
N LYS A 108 6.89 -7.56 11.87
CA LYS A 108 6.78 -8.96 11.40
C LYS A 108 6.60 -9.94 12.55
N SER A 109 7.12 -9.63 13.74
CA SER A 109 6.97 -10.47 14.93
C SER A 109 5.52 -10.59 15.39
N ALA A 110 4.60 -9.74 14.92
CA ALA A 110 3.18 -9.88 15.22
C ALA A 110 2.52 -11.07 14.50
N GLY A 111 3.21 -11.71 13.56
CA GLY A 111 2.78 -12.96 12.97
C GLY A 111 1.91 -12.85 11.72
N SER A 112 1.76 -11.66 11.15
CA SER A 112 1.01 -11.51 9.91
C SER A 112 1.81 -12.03 8.71
N SER A 113 1.14 -12.78 7.82
CA SER A 113 1.74 -13.29 6.59
C SER A 113 1.85 -12.23 5.49
N VAL A 114 1.14 -11.11 5.64
CA VAL A 114 1.19 -9.98 4.71
C VAL A 114 1.53 -8.73 5.50
N ALA A 115 2.08 -7.72 4.83
CA ALA A 115 2.36 -6.45 5.46
C ALA A 115 1.05 -5.77 5.86
N ILE A 116 0.99 -5.24 7.08
CA ILE A 116 -0.15 -4.50 7.58
C ILE A 116 0.34 -3.14 8.06
N ALA A 117 -0.33 -2.09 7.64
CA ALA A 117 -0.02 -0.73 8.07
C ALA A 117 -1.28 -0.02 8.54
N PHE A 118 -1.08 0.99 9.39
CA PHE A 118 -2.13 1.86 9.89
C PHE A 118 -1.80 3.30 9.51
N MET A 119 -2.79 4.03 9.07
CA MET A 119 -2.62 5.40 8.57
C MET A 119 -3.57 6.35 9.25
N THR A 120 -3.12 7.59 9.39
CA THR A 120 -4.02 8.68 9.77
C THR A 120 -5.07 8.88 8.68
N PRO A 121 -6.25 9.47 9.00
CA PRO A 121 -7.26 9.77 8.00
C PRO A 121 -6.71 10.68 6.91
N GLY A 122 -7.20 10.50 5.67
CA GLY A 122 -6.91 11.41 4.59
C GLY A 122 -7.57 12.77 4.82
N PRO A 123 -7.22 13.78 3.98
CA PRO A 123 -7.91 15.06 4.06
C PRO A 123 -9.40 14.84 3.84
N ALA A 124 -10.22 15.63 4.53
CA ALA A 124 -11.66 15.58 4.38
C ALA A 124 -12.01 15.75 2.89
N SER A 125 -12.87 14.90 2.38
CA SER A 125 -13.39 15.06 1.02
C SER A 125 -14.16 16.37 0.95
N ALA A 126 -13.71 17.25 0.10
CA ALA A 126 -14.44 18.47 -0.14
C ALA A 126 -15.75 18.16 -0.88
#